data_1e445fcba5597464938c48d59f4cef56
#
_entry.id   1e445fcba5597464938c48d59f4cef56
#
_cell.length_a   1.000
_cell.length_b   1.000
_cell.length_c   1.000
_cell.angle_alpha   90.00
_cell.angle_beta   90.00
_cell.angle_gamma   90.00
#
_symmetry.space_group_name_H-M   'P 1'
#
loop_
_entity.id
_entity.type
_entity.pdbx_description
1 polymer ?
#
loop_
_entity_poly.entity_id
_entity_poly.type
_entity_poly.pdbx_seq_one_letter_code
_entity_poly.pdbx_strand_id
1 'polypeptide(L)'
;MRRAIDSFRGEAPRVTPRALPDNAAQAAVNAQLFTGDLKAWRQFATTKGLANSGSGPVRTIYLLNDQWLSWEADVDVARGIIPGDTTYRTYLTSPDLYSEPRFTNYALAT
;
A
#
# COMPACT_ATOMS: atom_id res chain seq x y z
N MET A 1 19.95 -16.38 35.78
CA MET A 1 18.53 -16.13 36.10
C MET A 1 17.74 -16.06 34.83
N ARG A 2 16.69 -16.83 34.74
CA ARG A 2 15.77 -16.81 33.57
C ARG A 2 14.62 -15.87 33.88
N ARG A 3 14.35 -14.88 32.99
CA ARG A 3 13.17 -14.03 33.06
C ARG A 3 12.18 -14.46 31.98
N ALA A 4 10.91 -14.55 32.33
CA ALA A 4 9.82 -14.81 31.40
C ALA A 4 8.91 -13.59 31.36
N ILE A 5 8.52 -13.18 30.14
CA ILE A 5 7.55 -12.12 29.92
C ILE A 5 6.30 -12.78 29.33
N ASP A 6 5.27 -12.89 30.13
CA ASP A 6 4.03 -13.57 29.74
C ASP A 6 3.07 -12.66 28.96
N SER A 7 3.18 -11.37 29.15
CA SER A 7 2.39 -10.39 28.43
C SER A 7 3.20 -9.12 28.18
N PHE A 8 2.97 -8.49 27.02
CA PHE A 8 3.63 -7.24 26.65
C PHE A 8 2.62 -6.08 26.68
N ARG A 9 2.93 -5.05 27.48
CA ARG A 9 2.03 -3.90 27.67
C ARG A 9 2.12 -2.85 26.56
N GLY A 10 3.17 -2.89 25.75
CA GLY A 10 3.36 -1.95 24.68
C GLY A 10 4.45 -0.92 25.00
N GLU A 11 4.34 0.23 24.39
CA GLU A 11 5.35 1.28 24.43
C GLU A 11 5.03 2.32 25.49
N ALA A 12 6.02 2.66 26.32
CA ALA A 12 5.92 3.67 27.37
C ALA A 12 7.07 4.70 27.25
N PRO A 13 7.03 5.61 26.26
CA PRO A 13 8.16 6.48 25.94
C PRO A 13 8.46 7.54 27.02
N ARG A 14 7.48 7.86 27.86
CA ARG A 14 7.63 8.87 28.91
C ARG A 14 8.24 8.33 30.21
N VAL A 15 8.38 7.03 30.31
CA VAL A 15 8.95 6.39 31.51
C VAL A 15 10.46 6.28 31.35
N THR A 16 11.21 6.68 32.41
CA THR A 16 12.65 6.51 32.37
C THR A 16 13.03 5.03 32.31
N PRO A 17 14.14 4.65 31.63
CA PRO A 17 14.55 3.25 31.51
C PRO A 17 14.65 2.49 32.83
N ARG A 18 15.03 3.17 33.93
CA ARG A 18 15.13 2.56 35.26
C ARG A 18 13.79 2.24 35.90
N ALA A 19 12.75 3.00 35.57
CA ALA A 19 11.40 2.82 36.10
C ALA A 19 10.51 2.02 35.15
N LEU A 20 11.04 1.61 33.99
CA LEU A 20 10.28 0.87 32.99
C LEU A 20 9.97 -0.56 33.48
N PRO A 21 8.70 -1.01 33.46
CA PRO A 21 8.36 -2.39 33.77
C PRO A 21 9.01 -3.38 32.80
N ASP A 22 9.30 -4.60 33.27
CA ASP A 22 9.94 -5.62 32.42
C ASP A 22 9.10 -6.01 31.18
N ASN A 23 7.80 -5.75 31.21
CA ASN A 23 6.87 -6.08 30.12
C ASN A 23 6.47 -4.89 29.23
N ALA A 24 7.24 -3.81 29.29
CA ALA A 24 7.03 -2.65 28.43
C ALA A 24 8.34 -2.23 27.75
N ALA A 25 8.23 -1.55 26.62
CA ALA A 25 9.37 -0.97 25.90
C ALA A 25 9.31 0.55 25.96
N GLN A 26 10.47 1.21 25.96
CA GLN A 26 10.54 2.65 25.82
C GLN A 26 10.27 3.08 24.38
N ALA A 27 10.73 2.30 23.43
CA ALA A 27 10.45 2.47 22.00
C ALA A 27 10.30 1.10 21.33
N ALA A 28 9.35 1.00 20.43
CA ALA A 28 9.12 -0.21 19.63
C ALA A 28 8.93 0.17 18.16
N VAL A 29 9.75 -0.40 17.31
CA VAL A 29 9.74 -0.15 15.87
C VAL A 29 9.44 -1.46 15.15
N ASN A 30 8.52 -1.41 14.17
CA ASN A 30 8.08 -2.57 13.39
C ASN A 30 7.54 -3.72 14.27
N ALA A 31 6.92 -3.37 15.39
CA ALA A 31 6.32 -4.32 16.31
C ALA A 31 4.81 -4.11 16.42
N GLN A 32 4.09 -5.20 16.52
CA GLN A 32 2.65 -5.25 16.71
C GLN A 32 2.36 -5.50 18.18
N LEU A 33 1.75 -4.52 18.86
CA LEU A 33 1.66 -4.51 20.33
C LEU A 33 0.24 -4.63 20.88
N PHE A 34 -0.79 -4.52 20.05
CA PHE A 34 -2.18 -4.35 20.48
C PHE A 34 -2.83 -5.62 21.03
N THR A 35 -2.21 -6.79 20.83
CA THR A 35 -2.76 -8.07 21.31
C THR A 35 -2.21 -8.53 22.67
N GLY A 36 -1.29 -7.77 23.27
CA GLY A 36 -0.54 -8.18 24.46
C GLY A 36 0.65 -9.10 24.16
N ASP A 37 0.78 -9.54 22.94
CA ASP A 37 1.94 -10.30 22.45
C ASP A 37 2.93 -9.38 21.75
N LEU A 38 4.20 -9.70 21.85
CA LEU A 38 5.24 -9.02 21.07
C LEU A 38 5.42 -9.78 19.74
N LYS A 39 4.91 -9.20 18.67
CA LYS A 39 5.01 -9.75 17.31
C LYS A 39 5.63 -8.73 16.36
N ALA A 40 6.37 -9.22 15.38
CA ALA A 40 6.84 -8.37 14.29
C ALA A 40 5.70 -8.02 13.33
N TRP A 41 5.75 -6.79 12.79
CA TRP A 41 4.92 -6.46 11.63
C TRP A 41 5.33 -7.32 10.43
N ARG A 42 4.35 -7.73 9.66
CA ARG A 42 4.61 -8.43 8.41
C ARG A 42 5.19 -7.43 7.40
N GLN A 43 6.18 -7.86 6.66
CA GLN A 43 6.71 -7.09 5.54
C GLN A 43 5.69 -7.02 4.40
N PHE A 44 5.79 -5.96 3.61
CA PHE A 44 5.09 -5.90 2.33
C PHE A 44 5.64 -6.98 1.40
N ALA A 45 4.75 -7.78 0.85
CA ALA A 45 5.11 -8.74 -0.18
C ALA A 45 4.88 -8.14 -1.57
N THR A 46 5.76 -8.44 -2.50
CA THR A 46 5.56 -8.08 -3.90
C THR A 46 4.40 -8.91 -4.45
N THR A 47 3.32 -8.24 -4.82
CA THR A 47 2.15 -8.90 -5.43
C THR A 47 2.34 -9.12 -6.91
N LYS A 48 2.82 -8.11 -7.63
CA LYS A 48 3.05 -8.15 -9.08
C LYS A 48 4.03 -7.06 -9.48
N GLY A 49 4.93 -7.35 -10.40
CA GLY A 49 5.75 -6.33 -11.04
C GLY A 49 4.91 -5.48 -12.01
N LEU A 50 5.20 -4.20 -12.07
CA LEU A 50 4.63 -3.33 -13.09
C LEU A 50 5.37 -3.55 -14.41
N ALA A 51 4.62 -3.75 -15.49
CA ALA A 51 5.20 -3.93 -16.83
C ALA A 51 5.74 -2.62 -17.44
N ASN A 52 5.55 -1.51 -16.74
CA ASN A 52 5.98 -0.22 -17.24
C ASN A 52 7.50 -0.09 -17.21
N SER A 53 8.07 0.18 -18.35
CA SER A 53 9.49 0.39 -18.57
C SER A 53 9.92 1.85 -18.55
N GLY A 54 9.09 2.73 -18.02
CA GLY A 54 9.46 4.13 -17.84
C GLY A 54 10.68 4.29 -16.95
N SER A 55 11.45 5.33 -17.18
CA SER A 55 12.67 5.63 -16.42
C SER A 55 12.42 6.51 -15.20
N GLY A 56 11.21 7.03 -15.04
CA GLY A 56 10.83 7.93 -13.96
C GLY A 56 10.04 7.25 -12.83
N PRO A 57 9.79 7.97 -11.74
CA PRO A 57 9.00 7.46 -10.63
C PRO A 57 7.54 7.29 -11.03
N VAL A 58 6.96 6.16 -10.68
CA VAL A 58 5.53 5.92 -10.87
C VAL A 58 4.73 6.83 -9.92
N ARG A 59 3.80 7.59 -10.47
CA ARG A 59 2.93 8.51 -9.72
C ARG A 59 1.50 8.02 -9.58
N THR A 60 1.00 7.31 -10.58
CA THR A 60 -0.37 6.80 -10.59
C THR A 60 -0.36 5.33 -10.95
N ILE A 61 -1.12 4.52 -10.20
CA ILE A 61 -1.37 3.11 -10.48
C ILE A 61 -2.87 2.84 -10.46
N TYR A 62 -3.33 1.95 -11.33
CA TYR A 62 -4.73 1.54 -11.39
C TYR A 62 -4.84 0.06 -11.72
N LEU A 63 -5.73 -0.65 -11.04
CA LEU A 63 -6.02 -2.05 -11.31
C LEU A 63 -7.21 -2.18 -12.25
N LEU A 64 -6.94 -2.53 -13.50
CA LEU A 64 -7.95 -2.81 -14.50
C LEU A 64 -8.16 -4.33 -14.59
N ASN A 65 -9.21 -4.83 -13.94
CA ASN A 65 -9.45 -6.26 -13.76
C ASN A 65 -8.27 -6.94 -13.03
N ASP A 66 -7.44 -7.69 -13.72
CA ASP A 66 -6.22 -8.34 -13.18
C ASP A 66 -4.92 -7.70 -13.67
N GLN A 67 -5.03 -6.64 -14.47
CA GLN A 67 -3.91 -5.92 -15.08
C GLN A 67 -3.62 -4.62 -14.32
N TRP A 68 -2.38 -4.45 -13.88
CA TRP A 68 -1.93 -3.19 -13.30
C TRP A 68 -1.46 -2.24 -14.39
N LEU A 69 -2.05 -1.05 -14.41
CA LEU A 69 -1.62 0.07 -15.23
C LEU A 69 -0.87 1.07 -14.37
N SER A 70 0.14 1.70 -14.92
CA SER A 70 0.96 2.69 -14.21
C SER A 70 1.36 3.84 -15.12
N TRP A 71 1.48 5.02 -14.52
CA TRP A 71 1.91 6.25 -15.21
C TRP A 71 2.94 6.99 -14.36
N GLU A 72 3.83 7.68 -15.02
CA GLU A 72 4.82 8.57 -14.39
C GLU A 72 4.27 9.99 -14.13
N ALA A 73 3.06 10.26 -14.56
CA ALA A 73 2.35 11.51 -14.35
C ALA A 73 1.11 11.30 -13.47
N ASP A 74 0.53 12.40 -13.03
CA ASP A 74 -0.75 12.38 -12.33
C ASP A 74 -1.86 12.14 -13.34
N VAL A 75 -2.56 11.01 -13.20
CA VAL A 75 -3.64 10.57 -14.08
C VAL A 75 -4.86 10.22 -13.25
N ASP A 76 -5.97 10.87 -13.53
CA ASP A 76 -7.26 10.50 -12.97
C ASP A 76 -7.87 9.36 -13.79
N VAL A 77 -8.27 8.30 -13.11
CA VAL A 77 -8.80 7.09 -13.73
C VAL A 77 -10.18 6.78 -13.17
N ALA A 78 -11.13 6.58 -14.06
CA ALA A 78 -12.49 6.23 -13.67
C ALA A 78 -13.02 5.07 -14.52
N ARG A 79 -13.58 4.08 -13.85
CA ARG A 79 -14.24 2.96 -14.53
C ARG A 79 -15.56 3.43 -15.17
N GLY A 80 -15.86 2.94 -16.37
CA GLY A 80 -17.14 3.13 -17.01
C GLY A 80 -18.29 2.49 -16.21
N ILE A 81 -19.41 3.17 -16.13
CA ILE A 81 -20.59 2.77 -15.35
C ILE A 81 -21.70 2.13 -16.19
N ILE A 82 -21.40 1.76 -17.43
CA ILE A 82 -22.39 1.14 -18.34
C ILE A 82 -22.72 -0.26 -17.83
N PRO A 83 -23.98 -0.55 -17.47
CA PRO A 83 -24.39 -1.88 -17.05
C PRO A 83 -24.15 -2.92 -18.17
N GLY A 84 -23.60 -4.08 -17.81
CA GLY A 84 -23.33 -5.16 -18.76
C GLY A 84 -22.10 -4.97 -19.64
N ASP A 85 -21.29 -3.94 -19.40
CA ASP A 85 -20.02 -3.77 -20.12
C ASP A 85 -18.99 -4.81 -19.66
N THR A 86 -18.67 -5.74 -20.55
CA THR A 86 -17.68 -6.79 -20.33
C THR A 86 -16.28 -6.39 -20.79
N THR A 87 -16.13 -5.22 -21.41
CA THR A 87 -14.85 -4.74 -21.96
C THR A 87 -14.00 -3.98 -20.94
N TYR A 88 -14.54 -3.72 -19.75
CA TYR A 88 -13.88 -2.95 -18.70
C TYR A 88 -13.44 -1.57 -19.17
N ARG A 89 -14.35 -0.84 -19.85
CA ARG A 89 -14.07 0.50 -20.33
C ARG A 89 -13.68 1.43 -19.18
N THR A 90 -12.55 2.08 -19.34
CA THR A 90 -11.95 2.94 -18.32
C THR A 90 -11.57 4.28 -18.95
N TYR A 91 -11.94 5.36 -18.30
CA TYR A 91 -11.67 6.73 -18.75
C TYR A 91 -10.46 7.31 -18.02
N LEU A 92 -9.65 8.04 -18.76
CA LEU A 92 -8.38 8.61 -18.30
C LEU A 92 -8.36 10.09 -18.59
N THR A 93 -7.93 10.88 -17.62
CA THR A 93 -7.63 12.30 -17.80
C THR A 93 -6.30 12.63 -17.15
N SER A 94 -5.52 13.47 -17.78
CA SER A 94 -4.27 13.97 -17.22
C SER A 94 -3.93 15.33 -17.84
N PRO A 95 -3.66 16.35 -17.05
CA PRO A 95 -3.27 17.65 -17.58
C PRO A 95 -1.90 17.61 -18.29
N ASP A 96 -1.04 16.67 -17.90
CA ASP A 96 0.33 16.58 -18.41
C ASP A 96 0.50 15.69 -19.64
N LEU A 97 -0.30 14.61 -19.72
CA LEU A 97 -0.15 13.60 -20.77
C LEU A 97 -1.20 13.69 -21.88
N TYR A 98 -2.40 14.15 -21.56
CA TYR A 98 -3.54 14.10 -22.47
C TYR A 98 -4.19 15.47 -22.57
N SER A 99 -4.27 16.00 -23.78
CA SER A 99 -5.02 17.23 -24.06
C SER A 99 -6.55 17.05 -23.98
N GLU A 100 -7.00 15.82 -24.11
CA GLU A 100 -8.42 15.45 -24.09
C GLU A 100 -8.63 14.19 -23.24
N PRO A 101 -9.82 14.00 -22.64
CA PRO A 101 -10.14 12.75 -22.00
C PRO A 101 -10.02 11.56 -22.96
N ARG A 102 -9.40 10.49 -22.49
CA ARG A 102 -9.21 9.26 -23.25
C ARG A 102 -9.92 8.10 -22.58
N PHE A 103 -10.09 7.02 -23.31
CA PHE A 103 -10.56 5.77 -22.75
C PHE A 103 -9.72 4.60 -23.22
N THR A 104 -9.68 3.58 -22.41
CA THR A 104 -9.10 2.28 -22.76
C THR A 104 -10.06 1.16 -22.37
N ASN A 105 -9.77 -0.04 -22.81
CA ASN A 105 -10.45 -1.25 -22.35
C ASN A 105 -9.40 -2.32 -22.04
N TYR A 106 -9.85 -3.46 -21.50
CA TYR A 106 -8.93 -4.52 -21.11
C TYR A 106 -8.07 -5.03 -22.29
N ALA A 107 -8.65 -5.17 -23.48
CA ALA A 107 -7.92 -5.65 -24.64
C ALA A 107 -6.86 -4.68 -25.17
N LEU A 108 -7.10 -3.37 -25.03
CA LEU A 108 -6.14 -2.34 -25.43
C LEU A 108 -5.05 -2.09 -24.38
N ALA A 109 -5.32 -2.43 -23.12
CA ALA A 109 -4.39 -2.25 -22.00
C ALA A 109 -3.39 -3.42 -21.87
N THR A 110 -3.69 -4.54 -22.45
CA THR A 110 -2.81 -5.71 -22.54
C THR A 110 -2.02 -5.71 -23.85
#